data_49b928fd7ed49a6de28628fb97eb5007
#
_entry.id   49b928fd7ed49a6de28628fb97eb5007
#
_cell.length_a   1.000
_cell.length_b   1.000
_cell.length_c   1.000
_cell.angle_alpha   90.00
_cell.angle_beta   90.00
_cell.angle_gamma   90.00
#
_symmetry.space_group_name_H-M   'P 1'
#
loop_
_entity.id
_entity.type
_entity.pdbx_description
1 polymer ?
#
loop_
_entity_poly.entity_id
_entity_poly.type
_entity_poly.pdbx_seq_one_letter_code
_entity_poly.pdbx_strand_id
1 'polypeptide(L)'
;PQALSPRGVWKKFTPKGLFETVKKDDLYFRATGGGVTFGGGEPLLSCKEILHFHKHCMDNGKNWKINIETSLNVPGIFAEVLVGLVDHWIVDIKDMNPEIYEAYTGKDNKFVIDNLQHLIANKAKITVRVPLIPEFNTESNVEKSIEALHKMGITDIDRFTYTIKTH
;
A
#
# COMPACT_ATOMS: atom_id res chain seq x y z
N PRO A 1 -6.23 3.78 12.32
CA PRO A 1 -6.53 2.49 11.71
C PRO A 1 -6.80 1.44 12.76
N GLN A 2 -7.85 0.70 12.57
CA GLN A 2 -8.24 -0.38 13.47
C GLN A 2 -7.86 -1.69 12.80
N ALA A 3 -7.04 -2.51 13.45
CA ALA A 3 -6.71 -3.84 12.96
C ALA A 3 -7.72 -4.85 13.50
N LEU A 4 -8.35 -5.64 12.63
CA LEU A 4 -9.21 -6.75 13.01
C LEU A 4 -8.36 -7.84 13.68
N SER A 5 -8.69 -8.19 14.92
CA SER A 5 -8.19 -9.45 15.49
C SER A 5 -9.01 -10.63 14.92
N PRO A 6 -8.48 -11.87 14.93
CA PRO A 6 -9.20 -13.05 14.47
C PRO A 6 -10.55 -13.32 15.16
N ARG A 7 -10.88 -12.57 16.21
CA ARG A 7 -12.12 -12.67 16.99
C ARG A 7 -12.99 -11.39 16.87
N GLY A 8 -12.75 -10.52 15.88
CA GLY A 8 -13.54 -9.31 15.69
C GLY A 8 -13.32 -8.22 16.73
N VAL A 9 -12.32 -8.33 17.59
CA VAL A 9 -11.98 -7.32 18.59
C VAL A 9 -11.01 -6.31 17.98
N TRP A 10 -11.45 -5.06 17.85
CA TRP A 10 -10.62 -3.96 17.39
C TRP A 10 -9.62 -3.55 18.48
N LYS A 11 -8.32 -3.53 18.16
CA LYS A 11 -7.28 -2.96 19.02
C LYS A 11 -6.83 -1.62 18.46
N LYS A 12 -6.87 -0.59 19.30
CA LYS A 12 -6.23 0.70 19.00
C LYS A 12 -4.81 0.67 19.54
N PHE A 13 -3.86 1.05 18.70
CA PHE A 13 -2.48 1.23 19.08
C PHE A 13 -2.10 2.71 18.99
N THR A 14 -1.37 3.20 19.98
CA THR A 14 -0.55 4.39 19.80
C THR A 14 0.72 3.99 19.05
N PRO A 15 1.43 4.92 18.38
CA PRO A 15 2.71 4.62 17.72
C PRO A 15 3.71 3.90 18.66
N LYS A 16 3.81 4.35 19.92
CA LYS A 16 4.63 3.71 20.96
C LYS A 16 4.13 2.29 21.30
N GLY A 17 2.82 2.12 21.49
CA GLY A 17 2.24 0.81 21.79
C GLY A 17 2.42 -0.19 20.65
N LEU A 18 2.35 0.27 19.40
CA LEU A 18 2.66 -0.54 18.23
C LEU A 18 4.14 -0.94 18.21
N PHE A 19 5.04 0.00 18.46
CA PHE A 19 6.47 -0.27 18.56
C PHE A 19 6.78 -1.36 19.59
N GLU A 20 6.26 -1.26 20.82
CA GLU A 20 6.51 -2.26 21.86
C GLU A 20 5.94 -3.64 21.48
N THR A 21 4.88 -3.69 20.68
CA THR A 21 4.32 -4.95 20.18
C THR A 21 5.22 -5.57 19.11
N VAL A 22 5.66 -4.78 18.15
CA VAL A 22 6.46 -5.21 16.99
C VAL A 22 7.92 -5.50 17.39
N LYS A 23 8.43 -4.83 18.41
CA LYS A 23 9.79 -5.01 18.91
C LYS A 23 10.14 -6.47 19.28
N LYS A 24 9.14 -7.30 19.57
CA LYS A 24 9.32 -8.73 19.82
C LYS A 24 9.93 -9.47 18.63
N ASP A 25 9.68 -8.96 17.42
CA ASP A 25 10.15 -9.53 16.16
C ASP A 25 11.48 -8.93 15.68
N ASP A 26 12.12 -8.06 16.49
CA ASP A 26 13.37 -7.35 16.14
C ASP A 26 14.48 -8.30 15.65
N LEU A 27 14.65 -9.43 16.33
CA LEU A 27 15.69 -10.40 15.94
C LEU A 27 15.42 -10.95 14.54
N TYR A 28 14.16 -11.25 14.23
CA TYR A 28 13.74 -11.72 12.92
C TYR A 28 13.96 -10.65 11.85
N PHE A 29 13.57 -9.41 12.09
CA PHE A 29 13.78 -8.30 11.15
C PHE A 29 15.26 -8.09 10.85
N ARG A 30 16.12 -8.13 11.87
CA ARG A 30 17.57 -8.02 11.67
C ARG A 30 18.17 -9.18 10.86
N ALA A 31 17.68 -10.40 11.09
CA ALA A 31 18.15 -11.59 10.39
C ALA A 31 17.72 -11.63 8.92
N THR A 32 16.53 -11.09 8.60
CA THR A 32 15.93 -11.16 7.25
C THR A 32 16.04 -9.86 6.45
N GLY A 33 16.44 -8.75 7.09
CA GLY A 33 16.33 -7.41 6.50
C GLY A 33 14.86 -6.98 6.33
N GLY A 34 13.95 -7.56 7.12
CA GLY A 34 12.52 -7.30 7.09
C GLY A 34 12.08 -6.08 7.90
N GLY A 35 10.78 -5.98 8.11
CA GLY A 35 10.17 -4.86 8.83
C GLY A 35 8.66 -4.96 8.92
N VAL A 36 8.00 -3.82 8.90
CA VAL A 36 6.56 -3.68 9.10
C VAL A 36 5.87 -3.28 7.80
N THR A 37 4.81 -3.98 7.45
CA THR A 37 3.92 -3.58 6.37
C THR A 37 2.63 -3.00 6.95
N PHE A 38 2.33 -1.76 6.61
CA PHE A 38 1.05 -1.12 6.91
C PHE A 38 0.10 -1.38 5.76
N GLY A 39 -1.01 -2.06 6.06
CA GLY A 39 -2.05 -2.40 5.10
C GLY A 39 -3.41 -2.52 5.78
N GLY A 40 -4.42 -2.95 5.00
CA GLY A 40 -5.79 -3.10 5.49
C GLY A 40 -6.53 -1.75 5.61
N GLY A 41 -7.69 -1.62 4.95
CA GLY A 41 -8.29 -0.31 4.71
C GLY A 41 -7.36 0.56 3.84
N GLU A 42 -7.25 1.85 4.13
CA GLU A 42 -6.30 2.75 3.46
C GLU A 42 -5.30 3.30 4.50
N PRO A 43 -4.07 2.78 4.57
CA PRO A 43 -3.11 3.15 5.59
C PRO A 43 -2.63 4.60 5.47
N LEU A 44 -2.68 5.19 4.29
CA LEU A 44 -2.28 6.59 4.08
C LEU A 44 -3.13 7.58 4.88
N LEU A 45 -4.37 7.24 5.21
CA LEU A 45 -5.21 8.05 6.11
C LEU A 45 -4.63 8.16 7.52
N SER A 46 -3.66 7.31 7.86
CA SER A 46 -2.93 7.31 9.13
C SER A 46 -1.45 7.66 8.95
N CYS A 47 -1.12 8.44 7.93
CA CYS A 47 0.26 8.80 7.61
C CYS A 47 1.02 9.44 8.78
N LYS A 48 0.34 10.25 9.62
CA LYS A 48 0.94 10.86 10.81
C LYS A 48 1.34 9.82 11.86
N GLU A 49 0.50 8.83 12.09
CA GLU A 49 0.75 7.74 13.02
C GLU A 49 1.91 6.86 12.53
N ILE A 50 1.98 6.60 11.21
CA ILE A 50 3.08 5.86 10.59
C ILE A 50 4.38 6.66 10.74
N LEU A 51 4.37 7.97 10.48
CA LEU A 51 5.53 8.84 10.68
C LEU A 51 6.01 8.81 12.13
N HIS A 52 5.09 8.92 13.10
CA HIS A 52 5.44 8.88 14.52
C HIS A 52 5.97 7.49 14.93
N PHE A 53 5.42 6.41 14.39
CA PHE A 53 5.94 5.06 14.61
C PHE A 53 7.38 4.93 14.07
N HIS A 54 7.63 5.36 12.84
CA HIS A 54 8.97 5.34 12.25
C HIS A 54 9.95 6.17 13.09
N LYS A 55 9.58 7.40 13.47
CA LYS A 55 10.40 8.23 14.35
C LYS A 55 10.73 7.49 15.66
N HIS A 56 9.74 6.84 16.27
CA HIS A 56 9.96 6.08 17.50
C HIS A 56 10.92 4.89 17.30
N CYS A 57 10.86 4.23 16.14
CA CYS A 57 11.84 3.20 15.78
C CYS A 57 13.25 3.78 15.72
N MET A 58 13.45 4.90 15.02
CA MET A 58 14.74 5.55 14.88
C MET A 58 15.30 6.02 16.22
N ASP A 59 14.48 6.65 17.06
CA ASP A 59 14.87 7.12 18.41
C ASP A 59 15.32 5.96 19.32
N ASN A 60 14.90 4.73 19.02
CA ASN A 60 15.29 3.51 19.74
C ASN A 60 16.32 2.65 19.00
N GLY A 61 16.99 3.20 18.00
CA GLY A 61 18.04 2.52 17.23
C GLY A 61 17.55 1.33 16.39
N LYS A 62 16.27 1.36 15.94
CA LYS A 62 15.67 0.34 15.10
C LYS A 62 15.53 0.85 13.66
N ASN A 63 16.22 0.18 12.75
CA ASN A 63 16.16 0.47 11.32
C ASN A 63 15.32 -0.63 10.62
N TRP A 64 14.07 -0.82 11.08
CA TRP A 64 13.15 -1.74 10.45
C TRP A 64 12.60 -1.15 9.15
N LYS A 65 12.45 -1.97 8.13
CA LYS A 65 11.83 -1.52 6.89
C LYS A 65 10.37 -1.17 7.09
N ILE A 66 9.94 -0.11 6.41
CA ILE A 66 8.54 0.31 6.38
C ILE A 66 8.00 0.08 4.98
N ASN A 67 7.01 -0.78 4.88
CA ASN A 67 6.30 -1.03 3.63
C ASN A 67 4.84 -0.56 3.77
N ILE A 68 4.24 -0.12 2.67
CA ILE A 68 2.84 0.32 2.63
C ILE A 68 2.11 -0.42 1.51
N GLU A 69 0.98 -1.04 1.84
CA GLU A 69 0.02 -1.59 0.88
C GLU A 69 -1.19 -0.66 0.80
N THR A 70 -1.38 0.00 -0.35
CA THR A 70 -2.32 1.12 -0.50
C THR A 70 -2.98 1.12 -1.87
N SER A 71 -4.18 1.69 -1.95
CA SER A 71 -4.83 2.00 -3.23
C SER A 71 -4.32 3.31 -3.85
N LEU A 72 -3.58 4.13 -3.13
CA LEU A 72 -3.20 5.51 -3.47
C LEU A 72 -4.39 6.46 -3.75
N ASN A 73 -5.64 6.04 -3.57
CA ASN A 73 -6.80 6.88 -3.86
C ASN A 73 -7.13 7.83 -2.70
N VAL A 74 -6.18 8.69 -2.39
CA VAL A 74 -6.23 9.73 -1.36
C VAL A 74 -5.56 11.01 -1.84
N PRO A 75 -5.86 12.19 -1.24
CA PRO A 75 -5.13 13.42 -1.55
C PRO A 75 -3.60 13.26 -1.41
N GLY A 76 -2.84 13.82 -2.35
CA GLY A 76 -1.39 13.60 -2.50
C GLY A 76 -0.56 13.87 -1.26
N ILE A 77 -0.99 14.82 -0.43
CA ILE A 77 -0.29 15.17 0.83
C ILE A 77 -0.08 13.96 1.76
N PHE A 78 -1.00 12.98 1.74
CA PHE A 78 -0.88 11.79 2.58
C PHE A 78 0.24 10.84 2.15
N ALA A 79 0.48 10.73 0.83
CA ALA A 79 1.60 9.97 0.30
C ALA A 79 2.93 10.74 0.44
N GLU A 80 2.92 12.05 0.13
CA GLU A 80 4.09 12.93 0.17
C GLU A 80 4.81 12.91 1.52
N VAL A 81 4.07 12.93 2.62
CA VAL A 81 4.61 12.88 3.99
C VAL A 81 5.45 11.60 4.24
N LEU A 82 5.18 10.52 3.51
CA LEU A 82 5.79 9.21 3.73
C LEU A 82 6.84 8.81 2.67
N VAL A 83 6.95 9.54 1.55
CA VAL A 83 7.82 9.16 0.42
C VAL A 83 9.25 8.90 0.85
N GLY A 84 9.82 9.73 1.73
CA GLY A 84 11.23 9.62 2.15
C GLY A 84 11.51 8.55 3.21
N LEU A 85 10.47 7.91 3.76
CA LEU A 85 10.63 6.92 4.84
C LEU A 85 10.14 5.51 4.48
N VAL A 86 9.34 5.38 3.42
CA VAL A 86 8.81 4.08 2.99
C VAL A 86 9.82 3.37 2.10
N ASP A 87 10.22 2.18 2.50
CA ASP A 87 11.17 1.35 1.75
C ASP A 87 10.53 0.68 0.54
N HIS A 88 9.23 0.35 0.62
CA HIS A 88 8.54 -0.34 -0.46
C HIS A 88 7.04 -0.01 -0.47
N TRP A 89 6.58 0.45 -1.61
CA TRP A 89 5.18 0.73 -1.90
C TRP A 89 4.56 -0.43 -2.66
N ILE A 90 3.52 -1.02 -2.13
CA ILE A 90 2.71 -2.05 -2.77
C ILE A 90 1.38 -1.38 -3.13
N VAL A 91 1.17 -1.15 -4.42
CA VAL A 91 0.05 -0.32 -4.91
C VAL A 91 -0.99 -1.18 -5.59
N ASP A 92 -2.19 -1.23 -5.03
CA ASP A 92 -3.34 -1.94 -5.62
C ASP A 92 -4.07 -1.06 -6.63
N ILE A 93 -3.84 -1.25 -7.92
CA ILE A 93 -4.55 -0.55 -9.00
C ILE A 93 -5.60 -1.48 -9.58
N LYS A 94 -6.88 -1.16 -9.37
CA LYS A 94 -8.01 -2.00 -9.79
C LYS A 94 -8.19 -2.05 -11.30
N ASP A 95 -8.02 -0.91 -11.97
CA ASP A 95 -7.90 -0.77 -13.42
C ASP A 95 -7.32 0.61 -13.76
N MET A 96 -6.58 0.73 -14.86
CA MET A 96 -6.09 2.03 -15.35
C MET A 96 -7.17 2.79 -16.14
N ASN A 97 -8.18 2.09 -16.67
CA ASN A 97 -9.34 2.74 -17.30
C ASN A 97 -10.23 3.36 -16.20
N PRO A 98 -10.48 4.69 -16.27
CA PRO A 98 -11.25 5.39 -15.23
C PRO A 98 -12.69 4.89 -15.09
N GLU A 99 -13.35 4.52 -16.19
CA GLU A 99 -14.73 4.05 -16.17
C GLU A 99 -14.85 2.69 -15.46
N ILE A 100 -13.91 1.77 -15.72
CA ILE A 100 -13.86 0.45 -15.07
C ILE A 100 -13.49 0.63 -13.59
N TYR A 101 -12.51 1.49 -13.30
CA TYR A 101 -12.09 1.78 -11.94
C TYR A 101 -13.24 2.34 -11.12
N GLU A 102 -14.00 3.32 -11.67
CA GLU A 102 -15.15 3.92 -11.01
C GLU A 102 -16.30 2.93 -10.84
N ALA A 103 -16.58 2.11 -11.84
CA ALA A 103 -17.62 1.07 -11.75
C ALA A 103 -17.36 0.09 -10.59
N TYR A 104 -16.09 -0.25 -10.33
CA TYR A 104 -15.71 -1.16 -9.25
C TYR A 104 -15.59 -0.49 -7.88
N THR A 105 -14.99 0.70 -7.82
CA THR A 105 -14.63 1.37 -6.55
C THR A 105 -15.62 2.43 -6.09
N GLY A 106 -16.48 2.92 -7.01
CA GLY A 106 -17.36 4.06 -6.77
C GLY A 106 -16.63 5.41 -6.75
N LYS A 107 -15.36 5.47 -7.21
CA LYS A 107 -14.53 6.68 -7.24
C LYS A 107 -13.69 6.73 -8.51
N ASP A 108 -13.33 7.93 -8.96
CA ASP A 108 -12.34 8.06 -10.03
C ASP A 108 -10.93 7.63 -9.59
N ASN A 109 -10.05 7.42 -10.56
CA ASN A 109 -8.66 7.01 -10.32
C ASN A 109 -7.65 8.16 -10.40
N LYS A 110 -8.12 9.40 -10.41
CA LYS A 110 -7.23 10.57 -10.59
C LYS A 110 -6.16 10.64 -9.52
N PHE A 111 -6.53 10.56 -8.25
CA PHE A 111 -5.55 10.55 -7.17
C PHE A 111 -4.56 9.38 -7.27
N VAL A 112 -5.02 8.21 -7.73
CA VAL A 112 -4.14 7.04 -7.92
C VAL A 112 -3.04 7.36 -8.91
N ILE A 113 -3.41 7.93 -10.07
CA ILE A 113 -2.46 8.26 -11.13
C ILE A 113 -1.51 9.38 -10.69
N ASP A 114 -2.04 10.47 -10.11
CA ASP A 114 -1.24 11.60 -9.65
C ASP A 114 -0.22 11.16 -8.58
N ASN A 115 -0.66 10.37 -7.59
CA ASN A 115 0.20 9.85 -6.53
C ASN A 115 1.24 8.85 -7.07
N LEU A 116 0.85 7.97 -7.99
CA LEU A 116 1.78 7.03 -8.61
C LEU A 116 2.90 7.77 -9.36
N GLN A 117 2.54 8.80 -10.15
CA GLN A 117 3.53 9.65 -10.83
C GLN A 117 4.47 10.33 -9.83
N HIS A 118 3.94 10.81 -8.71
CA HIS A 118 4.74 11.41 -7.65
C HIS A 118 5.74 10.41 -7.04
N LEU A 119 5.30 9.19 -6.76
CA LEU A 119 6.19 8.12 -6.27
C LEU A 119 7.29 7.77 -7.28
N ILE A 120 6.95 7.67 -8.57
CA ILE A 120 7.91 7.41 -9.65
C ILE A 120 8.95 8.54 -9.74
N ALA A 121 8.50 9.81 -9.71
CA ALA A 121 9.39 10.96 -9.76
C ALA A 121 10.38 11.00 -8.59
N ASN A 122 9.97 10.49 -7.43
CA ASN A 122 10.81 10.35 -6.24
C ASN A 122 11.63 9.05 -6.19
N LYS A 123 11.62 8.25 -7.28
CA LYS A 123 12.36 6.98 -7.39
C LYS A 123 12.02 5.98 -6.27
N ALA A 124 10.78 6.02 -5.80
CA ALA A 124 10.31 5.08 -4.80
C ALA A 124 10.37 3.64 -5.35
N LYS A 125 10.66 2.68 -4.49
CA LYS A 125 10.51 1.27 -4.84
C LYS A 125 9.02 0.92 -4.83
N ILE A 126 8.48 0.50 -5.99
CA ILE A 126 7.06 0.28 -6.20
C ILE A 126 6.84 -1.09 -6.81
N THR A 127 5.96 -1.90 -6.22
CA THR A 127 5.31 -3.02 -6.87
C THR A 127 3.85 -2.65 -7.09
N VAL A 128 3.36 -2.72 -8.33
CA VAL A 128 1.95 -2.51 -8.64
C VAL A 128 1.24 -3.83 -8.79
N ARG A 129 0.14 -3.98 -8.06
CA ARG A 129 -0.73 -5.16 -8.12
C ARG A 129 -1.92 -4.86 -9.01
N VAL A 130 -2.10 -5.67 -10.07
CA VAL A 130 -3.18 -5.50 -11.05
C VAL A 130 -4.07 -6.75 -11.03
N PRO A 131 -5.27 -6.66 -10.46
CA PRO A 131 -6.17 -7.80 -10.38
C PRO A 131 -7.00 -8.00 -11.66
N LEU A 132 -7.24 -9.26 -12.02
CA LEU A 132 -8.40 -9.62 -12.81
C LEU A 132 -9.60 -9.72 -11.85
N ILE A 133 -10.61 -8.87 -12.05
CA ILE A 133 -11.80 -8.77 -11.20
C ILE A 133 -13.00 -9.26 -12.01
N PRO A 134 -13.52 -10.49 -11.76
CA PRO A 134 -14.68 -11.00 -12.46
C PRO A 134 -15.83 -10.00 -12.44
N GLU A 135 -16.56 -9.89 -13.56
CA GLU A 135 -17.70 -8.98 -13.77
C GLU A 135 -17.34 -7.49 -13.96
N PHE A 136 -16.12 -7.05 -13.65
CA PHE A 136 -15.70 -5.64 -13.78
C PHE A 136 -14.67 -5.41 -14.88
N ASN A 137 -13.63 -6.25 -14.96
CA ASN A 137 -12.64 -6.13 -16.02
C ASN A 137 -12.37 -7.49 -16.70
N THR A 138 -11.71 -7.45 -17.84
CA THR A 138 -11.35 -8.60 -18.65
C THR A 138 -9.84 -8.75 -18.73
N GLU A 139 -9.35 -9.89 -19.23
CA GLU A 139 -7.93 -10.10 -19.52
C GLU A 139 -7.34 -8.95 -20.36
N SER A 140 -8.09 -8.52 -21.41
CA SER A 140 -7.65 -7.41 -22.27
C SER A 140 -7.55 -6.08 -21.50
N ASN A 141 -8.41 -5.84 -20.51
CA ASN A 141 -8.33 -4.63 -19.68
C ASN A 141 -7.09 -4.68 -18.77
N VAL A 142 -6.82 -5.85 -18.17
CA VAL A 142 -5.62 -6.07 -17.35
C VAL A 142 -4.35 -5.85 -18.18
N GLU A 143 -4.27 -6.40 -19.40
CA GLU A 143 -3.13 -6.19 -20.30
C GLU A 143 -2.93 -4.72 -20.64
N LYS A 144 -4.00 -3.99 -20.99
CA LYS A 144 -3.94 -2.55 -21.25
C LYS A 144 -3.48 -1.75 -20.03
N SER A 145 -3.92 -2.14 -18.83
CA SER A 145 -3.47 -1.53 -17.59
C SER A 145 -1.97 -1.75 -17.37
N ILE A 146 -1.48 -2.98 -17.60
CA ILE A 146 -0.05 -3.32 -17.52
C ILE A 146 0.77 -2.52 -18.54
N GLU A 147 0.30 -2.43 -19.80
CA GLU A 147 0.98 -1.61 -20.83
C GLU A 147 1.05 -0.11 -20.43
N ALA A 148 -0.04 0.43 -19.87
CA ALA A 148 -0.06 1.81 -19.40
C ALA A 148 0.96 2.03 -18.25
N LEU A 149 1.04 1.10 -17.30
CA LEU A 149 2.00 1.13 -16.19
C LEU A 149 3.45 1.02 -16.69
N HIS A 150 3.73 0.16 -17.66
CA HIS A 150 5.06 0.08 -18.30
C HIS A 150 5.46 1.40 -18.96
N LYS A 151 4.52 2.07 -19.68
CA LYS A 151 4.77 3.40 -20.26
C LYS A 151 5.07 4.47 -19.21
N MET A 152 4.58 4.32 -17.99
CA MET A 152 4.90 5.18 -16.85
C MET A 152 6.24 4.82 -16.20
N GLY A 153 6.89 3.72 -16.58
CA GLY A 153 8.17 3.26 -16.04
C GLY A 153 8.06 2.26 -14.89
N ILE A 154 6.88 1.74 -14.60
CA ILE A 154 6.69 0.65 -13.63
C ILE A 154 7.09 -0.67 -14.27
N THR A 155 8.00 -1.40 -13.66
CA THR A 155 8.49 -2.70 -14.15
C THR A 155 8.15 -3.87 -13.23
N ASP A 156 7.90 -3.59 -11.95
CA ASP A 156 7.54 -4.60 -10.96
C ASP A 156 6.01 -4.64 -10.82
N ILE A 157 5.39 -5.59 -11.53
CA ILE A 157 3.93 -5.74 -11.60
C ILE A 157 3.54 -7.15 -11.18
N ASP A 158 2.68 -7.22 -10.15
CA ASP A 158 2.07 -8.45 -9.66
C ASP A 158 0.63 -8.57 -10.19
N ARG A 159 0.43 -9.52 -11.12
CA ARG A 159 -0.88 -9.83 -11.68
C ARG A 159 -1.50 -11.01 -10.94
N PHE A 160 -2.75 -10.87 -10.54
CA PHE A 160 -3.49 -11.94 -9.88
C PHE A 160 -5.00 -11.88 -10.20
N THR A 161 -5.72 -12.94 -9.85
CA THR A 161 -7.17 -13.03 -10.03
C THR A 161 -7.87 -13.02 -8.69
N TYR A 162 -8.89 -12.18 -8.53
CA TYR A 162 -9.77 -12.24 -7.35
C TYR A 162 -10.59 -13.52 -7.38
N THR A 163 -10.47 -14.30 -6.32
CA THR A 163 -11.37 -15.45 -6.09
C THR A 163 -12.56 -14.99 -5.28
N ILE A 164 -13.74 -14.94 -5.92
CA ILE A 164 -14.99 -14.68 -5.20
C ILE A 164 -15.30 -15.94 -4.38
N LYS A 165 -15.15 -15.87 -3.06
CA LYS A 165 -15.65 -16.92 -2.18
C LYS A 165 -17.17 -16.79 -2.14
N THR A 166 -17.89 -17.64 -2.88
CA THR A 166 -19.33 -17.85 -2.67
C THR A 166 -19.49 -18.50 -1.29
N HIS A 167 -20.12 -17.79 -0.37
CA HIS A 167 -20.56 -18.30 0.93
C HIS A 167 -21.92 -18.96 0.78
#